data_2af488596adc0b9874dbc90bd412cf16
#
_entry.id   2af488596adc0b9874dbc90bd412cf16
#
_cell.length_a   1.000
_cell.length_b   1.000
_cell.length_c   1.000
_cell.angle_alpha   90.00
_cell.angle_beta   90.00
_cell.angle_gamma   90.00
#
_symmetry.space_group_name_H-M   'P 1'
#
loop_
_entity.id
_entity.type
_entity.pdbx_description
1 polymer ?
#
loop_
_entity_poly.entity_id
_entity_poly.type
_entity_poly.pdbx_seq_one_letter_code
_entity_poly.pdbx_strand_id
1 'polypeptide(L)'
;MVKQVTPVNFKNLAYPEAKLLQKQLAGCAPDSDVAQSIQKKLLKMKVNEKHYVIFTIEEIARLAEKNDWGLCRNQNEIYLYNGMFWSRLDVDAFQKFLLKASERMGVPIVSSKYYQFGKKLFEQFMMQSYLQSPAANSNVVLINLLNGTYEIRNGQGKLRKFCKDDFLTHQLPFEYNPDAAAPLFDKYLSKVQPDESARKVLAEYIGYLFIKTGNTILKEEKALMLYGGGANGKSVFFEIVNALLGAENVICHSLQDLTDGSGYYRAQLANKLVNYAS
;
A
#
# COMPACT_ATOMS: atom_id res chain seq x y z
N MET A 1 8.49 0.72 12.81
CA MET A 1 7.42 -0.17 13.32
C MET A 1 7.92 -1.16 14.38
N VAL A 2 8.77 -2.16 14.09
CA VAL A 2 9.19 -3.19 15.09
C VAL A 2 9.71 -2.61 16.40
N LYS A 3 10.51 -1.53 16.37
CA LYS A 3 11.08 -0.90 17.58
C LYS A 3 10.02 -0.32 18.54
N GLN A 4 8.82 -0.02 18.05
CA GLN A 4 7.71 0.54 18.81
C GLN A 4 6.82 -0.53 19.46
N VAL A 5 7.03 -1.81 19.10
CA VAL A 5 6.33 -2.94 19.70
C VAL A 5 6.94 -3.23 21.06
N THR A 6 6.11 -3.33 22.09
CA THR A 6 6.50 -3.60 23.48
C THR A 6 5.85 -4.88 23.97
N PRO A 7 6.42 -5.53 25.01
CA PRO A 7 5.80 -6.70 25.63
C PRO A 7 4.36 -6.42 26.11
N VAL A 8 3.47 -7.40 25.92
CA VAL A 8 2.07 -7.36 26.36
C VAL A 8 1.76 -8.55 27.28
N ASN A 9 0.83 -8.39 28.17
CA ASN A 9 0.36 -9.49 28.99
C ASN A 9 -0.83 -10.19 28.29
N PHE A 10 -0.53 -11.20 27.50
CA PHE A 10 -1.54 -11.98 26.77
C PHE A 10 -2.60 -12.61 27.66
N LYS A 11 -2.26 -12.97 28.91
CA LYS A 11 -3.24 -13.51 29.87
C LYS A 11 -4.29 -12.45 30.22
N ASN A 12 -3.87 -11.21 30.44
CA ASN A 12 -4.80 -10.11 30.76
C ASN A 12 -5.64 -9.69 29.55
N LEU A 13 -5.14 -9.89 28.33
CA LEU A 13 -5.91 -9.66 27.11
C LEU A 13 -6.95 -10.76 26.91
N ALA A 14 -6.55 -12.05 27.07
CA ALA A 14 -7.43 -13.19 26.89
C ALA A 14 -8.48 -13.34 28.01
N TYR A 15 -8.18 -12.86 29.20
CA TYR A 15 -9.01 -12.96 30.37
C TYR A 15 -9.01 -11.63 31.12
N PRO A 16 -9.93 -10.70 30.80
CA PRO A 16 -9.95 -9.36 31.42
C PRO A 16 -9.96 -9.39 32.95
N GLU A 17 -10.63 -10.40 33.53
CA GLU A 17 -10.68 -10.61 34.98
C GLU A 17 -9.33 -11.03 35.59
N ALA A 18 -8.39 -11.53 34.79
CA ALA A 18 -7.06 -11.95 35.29
C ALA A 18 -6.32 -10.78 35.94
N LYS A 19 -6.44 -9.58 35.39
CA LYS A 19 -5.82 -8.37 35.92
C LYS A 19 -6.36 -8.02 37.32
N LEU A 20 -7.67 -8.16 37.53
CA LEU A 20 -8.29 -7.92 38.81
C LEU A 20 -7.88 -8.98 39.84
N LEU A 21 -7.89 -10.26 39.42
CA LEU A 21 -7.46 -11.37 40.26
C LEU A 21 -5.98 -11.25 40.68
N GLN A 22 -5.12 -10.82 39.79
CA GLN A 22 -3.70 -10.55 40.09
C GLN A 22 -3.55 -9.43 41.11
N LYS A 23 -4.34 -8.35 40.98
CA LYS A 23 -4.32 -7.24 41.93
C LYS A 23 -4.85 -7.69 43.31
N GLN A 24 -5.89 -8.48 43.35
CA GLN A 24 -6.43 -9.06 44.62
C GLN A 24 -5.40 -10.00 45.27
N LEU A 25 -4.74 -10.87 44.46
CA LEU A 25 -3.71 -11.77 44.95
C LEU A 25 -2.54 -11.01 45.60
N ALA A 26 -2.10 -9.91 45.00
CA ALA A 26 -1.04 -9.07 45.57
C ALA A 26 -1.37 -8.44 46.90
N GLY A 27 -2.67 -8.30 47.25
CA GLY A 27 -3.16 -7.78 48.50
C GLY A 27 -3.48 -8.85 49.56
N CYS A 28 -3.35 -10.14 49.24
CA CYS A 28 -3.65 -11.25 50.13
C CYS A 28 -2.37 -11.77 50.83
N ALA A 29 -2.53 -12.32 52.06
CA ALA A 29 -1.46 -13.10 52.68
C ALA A 29 -1.15 -14.35 51.82
N PRO A 30 0.12 -14.69 51.61
CA PRO A 30 0.54 -15.77 50.64
C PRO A 30 -0.16 -17.11 50.89
N ASP A 31 -0.37 -17.49 52.14
CA ASP A 31 -0.89 -18.80 52.56
C ASP A 31 -2.40 -18.80 52.88
N SER A 32 -3.10 -17.71 52.60
CA SER A 32 -4.54 -17.63 52.82
C SER A 32 -5.33 -18.49 51.83
N ASP A 33 -6.44 -19.07 52.29
CA ASP A 33 -7.38 -19.82 51.40
C ASP A 33 -7.84 -19.01 50.19
N VAL A 34 -8.00 -17.69 50.38
CA VAL A 34 -8.34 -16.75 49.31
C VAL A 34 -7.22 -16.68 48.26
N ALA A 35 -5.97 -16.55 48.69
CA ALA A 35 -4.81 -16.52 47.79
C ALA A 35 -4.72 -17.80 46.99
N GLN A 36 -4.84 -18.99 47.63
CA GLN A 36 -4.86 -20.28 46.96
C GLN A 36 -6.01 -20.43 45.97
N SER A 37 -7.21 -19.97 46.33
CA SER A 37 -8.35 -20.00 45.41
C SER A 37 -8.11 -19.13 44.17
N ILE A 38 -7.56 -17.93 44.33
CA ILE A 38 -7.24 -17.00 43.23
C ILE A 38 -6.14 -17.60 42.38
N GLN A 39 -5.09 -18.15 42.96
CA GLN A 39 -4.02 -18.82 42.21
C GLN A 39 -4.55 -19.98 41.36
N LYS A 40 -5.42 -20.81 41.90
CA LYS A 40 -6.08 -21.92 41.21
C LYS A 40 -6.92 -21.43 40.02
N LYS A 41 -7.62 -20.30 40.18
CA LYS A 41 -8.36 -19.66 39.05
C LYS A 41 -7.40 -19.18 37.98
N LEU A 42 -6.34 -18.46 38.35
CA LEU A 42 -5.34 -17.95 37.42
C LEU A 42 -4.59 -19.07 36.68
N LEU A 43 -4.34 -20.22 37.31
CA LEU A 43 -3.71 -21.40 36.68
C LEU A 43 -4.62 -22.03 35.61
N LYS A 44 -5.94 -21.96 35.75
CA LYS A 44 -6.91 -22.46 34.74
C LYS A 44 -6.97 -21.56 33.51
N MET A 45 -6.60 -20.28 33.61
CA MET A 45 -6.57 -19.31 32.52
C MET A 45 -5.32 -19.53 31.63
N LYS A 46 -5.41 -20.50 30.73
CA LYS A 46 -4.30 -20.87 29.82
C LYS A 46 -4.39 -20.09 28.52
N VAL A 47 -3.36 -19.30 28.22
CA VAL A 47 -3.20 -18.67 26.91
C VAL A 47 -2.77 -19.76 25.91
N ASN A 48 -3.45 -19.82 24.77
CA ASN A 48 -3.19 -20.75 23.68
C ASN A 48 -2.79 -20.00 22.41
N GLU A 49 -2.47 -20.72 21.35
CA GLU A 49 -2.01 -20.15 20.09
C GLU A 49 -3.03 -19.17 19.46
N LYS A 50 -4.35 -19.47 19.55
CA LYS A 50 -5.39 -18.58 19.01
C LYS A 50 -5.35 -17.21 19.70
N HIS A 51 -5.15 -17.19 21.02
CA HIS A 51 -5.02 -15.94 21.77
C HIS A 51 -3.79 -15.15 21.30
N TYR A 52 -2.64 -15.82 21.08
CA TYR A 52 -1.44 -15.16 20.58
C TYR A 52 -1.68 -14.57 19.18
N VAL A 53 -2.34 -15.30 18.27
CA VAL A 53 -2.64 -14.82 16.91
C VAL A 53 -3.53 -13.58 16.95
N ILE A 54 -4.68 -13.66 17.62
CA ILE A 54 -5.68 -12.59 17.67
C ILE A 54 -5.08 -11.33 18.31
N PHE A 55 -4.57 -11.45 19.53
CA PHE A 55 -4.09 -10.27 20.27
C PHE A 55 -2.80 -9.68 19.72
N THR A 56 -1.97 -10.46 19.02
CA THR A 56 -0.82 -9.89 18.28
C THR A 56 -1.31 -8.96 17.18
N ILE A 57 -2.32 -9.36 16.42
CA ILE A 57 -2.82 -8.53 15.31
C ILE A 57 -3.62 -7.34 15.82
N GLU A 58 -4.45 -7.49 16.85
CA GLU A 58 -5.15 -6.39 17.50
C GLU A 58 -4.18 -5.33 18.06
N GLU A 59 -3.10 -5.77 18.70
CA GLU A 59 -2.09 -4.87 19.25
C GLU A 59 -1.29 -4.16 18.13
N ILE A 60 -1.00 -4.84 17.02
CA ILE A 60 -0.39 -4.21 15.85
C ILE A 60 -1.33 -3.17 15.24
N ALA A 61 -2.61 -3.47 15.11
CA ALA A 61 -3.61 -2.53 14.62
C ALA A 61 -3.72 -1.30 15.54
N ARG A 62 -3.80 -1.52 16.86
CA ARG A 62 -3.81 -0.45 17.86
C ARG A 62 -2.56 0.42 17.83
N LEU A 63 -1.38 -0.19 17.65
CA LEU A 63 -0.12 0.54 17.51
C LEU A 63 -0.04 1.30 16.19
N ALA A 64 -0.56 0.72 15.11
CA ALA A 64 -0.64 1.37 13.81
C ALA A 64 -1.51 2.63 13.88
N GLU A 65 -2.67 2.55 14.50
CA GLU A 65 -3.55 3.69 14.73
C GLU A 65 -2.90 4.74 15.64
N LYS A 66 -2.40 4.34 16.81
CA LYS A 66 -1.74 5.23 17.79
C LYS A 66 -0.54 5.99 17.19
N ASN A 67 0.23 5.35 16.34
CA ASN A 67 1.45 5.94 15.76
C ASN A 67 1.26 6.42 14.32
N ASP A 68 0.04 6.41 13.83
CA ASP A 68 -0.33 6.79 12.45
C ASP A 68 0.51 6.09 11.37
N TRP A 69 0.73 4.77 11.52
CA TRP A 69 1.58 4.02 10.59
C TRP A 69 0.97 3.89 9.19
N GLY A 70 -0.32 4.13 9.01
CA GLY A 70 -0.96 3.94 7.72
C GLY A 70 -0.76 2.52 7.18
N LEU A 71 -0.99 1.50 7.99
CA LEU A 71 -0.88 0.10 7.61
C LEU A 71 -2.26 -0.48 7.35
N CYS A 72 -2.48 -1.04 6.15
CA CYS A 72 -3.78 -1.62 5.82
C CYS A 72 -3.69 -2.74 4.78
N ARG A 73 -4.81 -3.46 4.62
CA ARG A 73 -5.09 -4.31 3.47
C ARG A 73 -6.05 -3.58 2.53
N ASN A 74 -5.75 -3.61 1.25
CA ASN A 74 -6.70 -3.24 0.20
C ASN A 74 -6.70 -4.35 -0.87
N GLN A 75 -7.87 -4.87 -1.20
CA GLN A 75 -8.01 -6.10 -2.01
C GLN A 75 -7.19 -7.25 -1.39
N ASN A 76 -6.24 -7.84 -2.12
CA ASN A 76 -5.37 -8.92 -1.64
C ASN A 76 -3.94 -8.45 -1.35
N GLU A 77 -3.71 -7.14 -1.31
CA GLU A 77 -2.40 -6.54 -1.14
C GLU A 77 -2.30 -5.78 0.19
N ILE A 78 -1.11 -5.73 0.74
CA ILE A 78 -0.80 -4.99 1.96
C ILE A 78 -0.10 -3.69 1.57
N TYR A 79 -0.55 -2.60 2.15
CA TYR A 79 0.00 -1.27 1.90
C TYR A 79 0.49 -0.62 3.19
N LEU A 80 1.57 0.12 3.04
CA LEU A 80 2.12 0.99 4.07
C LEU A 80 2.25 2.41 3.53
N TYR A 81 1.67 3.38 4.23
CA TYR A 81 1.85 4.79 3.91
C TYR A 81 3.23 5.27 4.38
N ASN A 82 4.03 5.79 3.46
CA ASN A 82 5.40 6.25 3.72
C ASN A 82 5.51 7.75 4.02
N GLY A 83 4.38 8.45 4.14
CA GLY A 83 4.30 9.89 4.32
C GLY A 83 3.99 10.65 3.02
N MET A 84 4.09 9.99 1.86
CA MET A 84 3.86 10.56 0.53
C MET A 84 2.84 9.76 -0.26
N PHE A 85 2.91 8.44 -0.19
CA PHE A 85 1.99 7.52 -0.90
C PHE A 85 1.93 6.16 -0.21
N TRP A 86 0.99 5.32 -0.63
CA TRP A 86 0.82 3.96 -0.15
C TRP A 86 1.67 3.00 -0.98
N SER A 87 2.76 2.53 -0.41
CA SER A 87 3.61 1.53 -1.06
C SER A 87 3.13 0.12 -0.72
N ARG A 88 3.10 -0.74 -1.72
CA ARG A 88 2.84 -2.16 -1.56
C ARG A 88 3.97 -2.81 -0.77
N LEU A 89 3.63 -3.62 0.22
CA LEU A 89 4.60 -4.40 0.98
C LEU A 89 4.75 -5.80 0.39
N ASP A 90 5.98 -6.25 0.37
CA ASP A 90 6.30 -7.66 0.10
C ASP A 90 5.74 -8.55 1.20
N VAL A 91 5.08 -9.65 0.81
CA VAL A 91 4.40 -10.58 1.72
C VAL A 91 5.38 -11.23 2.70
N ASP A 92 6.55 -11.66 2.21
CA ASP A 92 7.55 -12.32 3.05
C ASP A 92 8.16 -11.33 4.06
N ALA A 93 8.45 -10.10 3.61
CA ALA A 93 8.92 -9.05 4.50
C ALA A 93 7.90 -8.72 5.59
N PHE A 94 6.61 -8.69 5.23
CA PHE A 94 5.54 -8.43 6.18
C PHE A 94 5.33 -9.59 7.17
N GLN A 95 5.37 -10.83 6.72
CA GLN A 95 5.32 -12.00 7.60
C GLN A 95 6.50 -12.02 8.59
N LYS A 96 7.72 -11.70 8.12
CA LYS A 96 8.89 -11.54 9.01
C LYS A 96 8.69 -10.43 10.05
N PHE A 97 8.04 -9.33 9.64
CA PHE A 97 7.66 -8.26 10.58
C PHE A 97 6.70 -8.77 11.65
N LEU A 98 5.63 -9.49 11.27
CA LEU A 98 4.63 -10.03 12.20
C LEU A 98 5.25 -11.00 13.20
N LEU A 99 6.13 -11.90 12.75
CA LEU A 99 6.86 -12.83 13.61
C LEU A 99 7.75 -12.10 14.62
N LYS A 100 8.54 -11.13 14.18
CA LYS A 100 9.37 -10.31 15.07
C LYS A 100 8.54 -9.47 16.05
N ALA A 101 7.41 -8.96 15.62
CA ALA A 101 6.50 -8.23 16.49
C ALA A 101 5.91 -9.13 17.57
N SER A 102 5.45 -10.33 17.22
CA SER A 102 4.92 -11.32 18.16
C SER A 102 5.96 -11.74 19.21
N GLU A 103 7.21 -11.97 18.79
CA GLU A 103 8.33 -12.28 19.70
C GLU A 103 8.55 -11.15 20.72
N ARG A 104 8.57 -9.89 20.27
CA ARG A 104 8.71 -8.72 21.16
C ARG A 104 7.53 -8.53 22.10
N MET A 105 6.34 -8.93 21.70
CA MET A 105 5.14 -8.92 22.55
C MET A 105 5.18 -9.99 23.64
N GLY A 106 6.08 -10.98 23.55
CA GLY A 106 6.24 -12.04 24.55
C GLY A 106 5.57 -13.37 24.15
N VAL A 107 5.29 -13.59 22.87
CA VAL A 107 4.92 -14.93 22.37
C VAL A 107 6.11 -15.87 22.57
N PRO A 108 5.89 -17.12 23.06
CA PRO A 108 6.96 -18.08 23.24
C PRO A 108 7.81 -18.26 21.99
N ILE A 109 9.14 -18.27 22.15
CA ILE A 109 10.09 -18.23 21.03
C ILE A 109 9.92 -19.38 20.04
N VAL A 110 9.53 -20.57 20.52
CA VAL A 110 9.25 -21.73 19.66
C VAL A 110 8.05 -21.47 18.77
N SER A 111 6.98 -20.89 19.33
CA SER A 111 5.76 -20.52 18.58
C SER A 111 6.05 -19.42 17.58
N SER A 112 6.76 -18.35 18.01
CA SER A 112 7.05 -17.20 17.15
C SER A 112 7.99 -17.52 15.99
N LYS A 113 8.75 -18.61 16.04
CA LYS A 113 9.62 -19.07 14.96
C LYS A 113 8.96 -20.13 14.06
N TYR A 114 7.79 -20.63 14.44
CA TYR A 114 7.13 -21.68 13.68
C TYR A 114 6.42 -21.08 12.45
N TYR A 115 6.69 -21.62 11.27
CA TYR A 115 6.21 -21.03 10.00
C TYR A 115 4.68 -20.96 9.88
N GLN A 116 3.97 -21.96 10.42
CA GLN A 116 2.49 -21.93 10.42
C GLN A 116 1.93 -20.82 11.30
N PHE A 117 2.61 -20.47 12.39
CA PHE A 117 2.21 -19.34 13.22
C PHE A 117 2.30 -18.03 12.42
N GLY A 118 3.38 -17.84 11.63
CA GLY A 118 3.52 -16.69 10.73
C GLY A 118 2.40 -16.61 9.69
N LYS A 119 2.02 -17.74 9.09
CA LYS A 119 0.87 -17.79 8.18
C LYS A 119 -0.44 -17.40 8.87
N LYS A 120 -0.70 -17.93 10.06
CA LYS A 120 -1.91 -17.58 10.83
C LYS A 120 -1.96 -16.10 11.21
N LEU A 121 -0.83 -15.50 11.60
CA LEU A 121 -0.75 -14.06 11.85
C LEU A 121 -1.09 -13.25 10.58
N PHE A 122 -0.52 -13.66 9.45
CA PHE A 122 -0.78 -13.00 8.17
C PHE A 122 -2.25 -13.11 7.76
N GLU A 123 -2.83 -14.30 7.80
CA GLU A 123 -4.24 -14.53 7.49
C GLU A 123 -5.16 -13.72 8.41
N GLN A 124 -4.86 -13.70 9.71
CA GLN A 124 -5.61 -12.89 10.68
C GLN A 124 -5.52 -11.40 10.36
N PHE A 125 -4.34 -10.89 10.00
CA PHE A 125 -4.18 -9.50 9.56
C PHE A 125 -5.01 -9.21 8.31
N MET A 126 -4.97 -10.11 7.32
CA MET A 126 -5.73 -9.97 6.08
C MET A 126 -7.25 -9.94 6.30
N MET A 127 -7.75 -10.56 7.37
CA MET A 127 -9.17 -10.52 7.74
C MET A 127 -9.57 -9.23 8.48
N GLN A 128 -8.70 -8.69 9.33
CA GLN A 128 -9.03 -7.57 10.23
C GLN A 128 -8.69 -6.19 9.67
N SER A 129 -7.66 -6.07 8.83
CA SER A 129 -7.06 -4.78 8.46
C SER A 129 -7.47 -4.29 7.07
N TYR A 130 -8.74 -4.49 6.71
CA TYR A 130 -9.25 -4.05 5.42
C TYR A 130 -9.56 -2.55 5.42
N LEU A 131 -8.97 -1.83 4.46
CA LEU A 131 -9.30 -0.45 4.15
C LEU A 131 -9.95 -0.40 2.77
N GLN A 132 -11.16 0.12 2.70
CA GLN A 132 -11.80 0.39 1.42
C GLN A 132 -11.07 1.54 0.71
N SER A 133 -10.89 1.40 -0.60
CA SER A 133 -10.45 2.54 -1.40
C SER A 133 -11.45 3.68 -1.26
N PRO A 134 -11.00 4.93 -1.15
CA PRO A 134 -11.90 6.06 -1.13
C PRO A 134 -12.86 6.00 -2.33
N ALA A 135 -14.10 6.39 -2.10
CA ALA A 135 -15.07 6.49 -3.18
C ALA A 135 -14.52 7.42 -4.27
N ALA A 136 -14.64 6.99 -5.52
CA ALA A 136 -14.23 7.81 -6.65
C ALA A 136 -14.93 9.17 -6.60
N ASN A 137 -14.16 10.23 -6.60
CA ASN A 137 -14.69 11.57 -6.81
C ASN A 137 -14.46 11.95 -8.28
N SER A 138 -15.51 11.89 -9.07
CA SER A 138 -15.49 12.13 -10.52
C SER A 138 -14.94 13.48 -10.94
N ASN A 139 -14.96 14.45 -10.05
CA ASN A 139 -14.59 15.84 -10.35
C ASN A 139 -13.18 16.20 -9.83
N VAL A 140 -12.42 15.21 -9.35
CA VAL A 140 -11.08 15.42 -8.78
C VAL A 140 -10.08 14.46 -9.37
N VAL A 141 -9.03 15.00 -9.98
CA VAL A 141 -7.85 14.23 -10.41
C VAL A 141 -6.71 14.55 -9.43
N LEU A 142 -6.05 13.51 -8.94
CA LEU A 142 -4.92 13.61 -8.02
C LEU A 142 -3.68 13.03 -8.68
N ILE A 143 -2.64 13.85 -8.79
CA ILE A 143 -1.34 13.47 -9.36
C ILE A 143 -0.30 13.57 -8.24
N ASN A 144 0.33 12.47 -7.89
CA ASN A 144 1.32 12.43 -6.81
C ASN A 144 2.72 12.75 -7.35
N LEU A 145 3.30 13.83 -6.88
CA LEU A 145 4.60 14.39 -7.29
C LEU A 145 5.58 14.36 -6.11
N LEU A 146 6.87 14.65 -6.33
CA LEU A 146 7.87 14.63 -5.27
C LEU A 146 7.65 15.72 -4.20
N ASN A 147 7.08 16.85 -4.58
CA ASN A 147 6.85 18.00 -3.69
C ASN A 147 5.40 18.15 -3.21
N GLY A 148 4.51 17.18 -3.52
CA GLY A 148 3.13 17.21 -3.06
C GLY A 148 2.17 16.51 -4.00
N THR A 149 0.88 16.59 -3.69
CA THR A 149 -0.20 16.10 -4.56
C THR A 149 -0.75 17.27 -5.37
N TYR A 150 -0.68 17.18 -6.70
CA TYR A 150 -1.31 18.13 -7.58
C TYR A 150 -2.78 17.74 -7.78
N GLU A 151 -3.67 18.54 -7.24
CA GLU A 151 -5.12 18.34 -7.30
C GLU A 151 -5.72 19.17 -8.43
N ILE A 152 -6.43 18.53 -9.35
CA ILE A 152 -7.22 19.19 -10.38
C ILE A 152 -8.70 19.00 -10.04
N ARG A 153 -9.40 20.12 -9.83
CA ARG A 153 -10.82 20.15 -9.52
C ARG A 153 -11.52 21.18 -10.40
N ASN A 154 -12.55 20.76 -11.15
CA ASN A 154 -13.29 21.63 -12.06
C ASN A 154 -12.38 22.40 -13.04
N GLY A 155 -11.34 21.76 -13.57
CA GLY A 155 -10.39 22.36 -14.50
C GLY A 155 -9.33 23.27 -13.85
N GLN A 156 -9.36 23.48 -12.55
CA GLN A 156 -8.35 24.26 -11.82
C GLN A 156 -7.40 23.33 -11.07
N GLY A 157 -6.10 23.55 -11.23
CA GLY A 157 -5.04 22.77 -10.60
C GLY A 157 -4.36 23.53 -9.48
N LYS A 158 -4.03 22.81 -8.38
CA LYS A 158 -3.22 23.34 -7.28
C LYS A 158 -2.34 22.26 -6.66
N LEU A 159 -1.14 22.63 -6.25
CA LEU A 159 -0.28 21.78 -5.43
C LEU A 159 -0.73 21.85 -3.97
N ARG A 160 -0.84 20.71 -3.30
CA ARG A 160 -1.12 20.60 -1.86
C ARG A 160 -0.24 19.56 -1.19
N LYS A 161 -0.25 19.54 0.13
CA LYS A 161 0.46 18.52 0.92
C LYS A 161 -0.11 17.12 0.66
N PHE A 162 0.74 16.11 0.83
CA PHE A 162 0.35 14.72 0.81
C PHE A 162 -0.74 14.43 1.84
N CYS A 163 -1.68 13.57 1.49
CA CYS A 163 -2.73 13.12 2.40
C CYS A 163 -2.89 11.60 2.28
N LYS A 164 -2.87 10.91 3.40
CA LYS A 164 -3.01 9.46 3.41
C LYS A 164 -4.39 9.00 2.95
N ASP A 165 -5.42 9.84 3.16
CA ASP A 165 -6.79 9.53 2.76
C ASP A 165 -7.01 9.56 1.24
N ASP A 166 -6.06 10.10 0.46
CA ASP A 166 -6.10 10.06 -1.00
C ASP A 166 -5.89 8.65 -1.58
N PHE A 167 -5.32 7.76 -0.80
CA PHE A 167 -4.94 6.39 -1.19
C PHE A 167 -4.18 6.33 -2.53
N LEU A 168 -3.23 7.23 -2.73
CA LEU A 168 -2.35 7.21 -3.91
C LEU A 168 -1.30 6.13 -3.74
N THR A 169 -1.17 5.25 -4.75
CA THR A 169 -0.27 4.06 -4.70
C THR A 169 0.97 4.21 -5.56
N HIS A 170 1.15 5.34 -6.19
CA HIS A 170 2.31 5.67 -7.02
C HIS A 170 2.74 7.12 -6.80
N GLN A 171 3.97 7.44 -7.18
CA GLN A 171 4.53 8.79 -7.17
C GLN A 171 5.32 8.99 -8.46
N LEU A 172 5.16 10.14 -9.09
CA LEU A 172 5.94 10.53 -10.26
C LEU A 172 7.30 11.07 -9.82
N PRO A 173 8.38 10.81 -10.57
CA PRO A 173 9.75 11.11 -10.15
C PRO A 173 10.16 12.56 -10.42
N PHE A 174 9.25 13.51 -10.35
CA PHE A 174 9.54 14.94 -10.55
C PHE A 174 8.67 15.82 -9.65
N GLU A 175 9.09 17.07 -9.49
CA GLU A 175 8.39 18.11 -8.74
C GLU A 175 7.49 18.94 -9.68
N TYR A 176 6.37 19.42 -9.15
CA TYR A 176 5.60 20.44 -9.84
C TYR A 176 6.38 21.76 -9.84
N ASN A 177 6.62 22.27 -11.01
CA ASN A 177 7.20 23.58 -11.24
C ASN A 177 6.37 24.31 -12.32
N PRO A 178 5.67 25.41 -11.99
CA PRO A 178 4.83 26.13 -12.94
C PRO A 178 5.64 26.80 -14.06
N ASP A 179 6.93 27.05 -13.84
CA ASP A 179 7.84 27.70 -14.81
C ASP A 179 8.62 26.68 -15.64
N ALA A 180 8.33 25.37 -15.50
CA ALA A 180 9.02 24.34 -16.24
C ALA A 180 8.76 24.46 -17.75
N ALA A 181 9.83 24.35 -18.54
CA ALA A 181 9.77 24.31 -19.99
C ALA A 181 10.54 23.11 -20.55
N ALA A 182 10.12 22.60 -21.69
CA ALA A 182 10.72 21.41 -22.32
C ALA A 182 11.16 21.67 -23.76
N PRO A 183 12.05 22.68 -24.04
CA PRO A 183 12.37 23.11 -25.40
C PRO A 183 12.99 22.00 -26.25
N LEU A 184 13.73 21.07 -25.65
CA LEU A 184 14.30 19.91 -26.36
C LEU A 184 13.23 18.91 -26.78
N PHE A 185 12.25 18.67 -25.91
CA PHE A 185 11.11 17.81 -26.22
C PHE A 185 10.24 18.43 -27.33
N ASP A 186 9.95 19.71 -27.24
CA ASP A 186 9.18 20.44 -28.26
C ASP A 186 9.87 20.38 -29.64
N LYS A 187 11.19 20.60 -29.67
CA LYS A 187 12.00 20.49 -30.88
C LYS A 187 12.03 19.05 -31.44
N TYR A 188 12.15 18.04 -30.55
CA TYR A 188 12.08 16.65 -30.97
C TYR A 188 10.70 16.32 -31.54
N LEU A 189 9.63 16.68 -30.83
CA LEU A 189 8.26 16.35 -31.19
C LEU A 189 7.86 17.00 -32.53
N SER A 190 8.23 18.25 -32.76
CA SER A 190 7.97 18.96 -34.03
C SER A 190 8.71 18.36 -35.22
N LYS A 191 9.88 17.73 -34.96
CA LYS A 191 10.67 17.05 -36.00
C LYS A 191 10.09 15.68 -36.39
N VAL A 192 9.64 14.88 -35.40
CA VAL A 192 9.14 13.52 -35.64
C VAL A 192 7.67 13.49 -36.01
N GLN A 193 6.91 14.50 -35.63
CA GLN A 193 5.50 14.69 -35.95
C GLN A 193 5.26 16.12 -36.41
N PRO A 194 5.36 16.40 -37.74
CA PRO A 194 5.15 17.73 -38.30
C PRO A 194 3.71 18.26 -38.15
N ASP A 195 2.72 17.36 -38.12
CA ASP A 195 1.31 17.73 -37.97
C ASP A 195 1.02 18.20 -36.54
N GLU A 196 0.57 19.45 -36.43
CA GLU A 196 0.25 20.09 -35.14
C GLU A 196 -0.91 19.42 -34.41
N SER A 197 -1.93 18.99 -35.13
CA SER A 197 -3.10 18.32 -34.53
C SER A 197 -2.70 16.97 -33.93
N ALA A 198 -1.83 16.22 -34.60
CA ALA A 198 -1.30 14.96 -34.08
C ALA A 198 -0.37 15.19 -32.87
N ARG A 199 0.44 16.27 -32.86
CA ARG A 199 1.25 16.64 -31.67
C ARG A 199 0.36 16.95 -30.46
N LYS A 200 -0.75 17.65 -30.68
CA LYS A 200 -1.74 17.95 -29.62
C LYS A 200 -2.31 16.65 -29.04
N VAL A 201 -2.68 15.67 -29.86
CA VAL A 201 -3.14 14.35 -29.41
C VAL A 201 -2.09 13.63 -28.56
N LEU A 202 -0.80 13.69 -28.98
CA LEU A 202 0.28 13.09 -28.18
C LEU A 202 0.43 13.78 -26.81
N ALA A 203 0.34 15.10 -26.74
CA ALA A 203 0.40 15.86 -25.50
C ALA A 203 -0.80 15.54 -24.58
N GLU A 204 -2.00 15.49 -25.13
CA GLU A 204 -3.22 15.11 -24.42
C GLU A 204 -3.13 13.66 -23.89
N TYR A 205 -2.57 12.76 -24.70
CA TYR A 205 -2.37 11.38 -24.25
C TYR A 205 -1.37 11.27 -23.10
N ILE A 206 -0.27 12.03 -23.11
CA ILE A 206 0.66 12.09 -21.96
C ILE A 206 -0.07 12.59 -20.72
N GLY A 207 -0.88 13.64 -20.83
CA GLY A 207 -1.71 14.14 -19.73
C GLY A 207 -2.71 13.09 -19.22
N TYR A 208 -3.28 12.30 -20.12
CA TYR A 208 -4.19 11.21 -19.78
C TYR A 208 -3.51 10.10 -18.95
N LEU A 209 -2.21 9.81 -19.16
CA LEU A 209 -1.48 8.80 -18.40
C LEU A 209 -1.38 9.12 -16.90
N PHE A 210 -1.53 10.37 -16.49
CA PHE A 210 -1.52 10.76 -15.09
C PHE A 210 -2.86 10.52 -14.39
N ILE A 211 -3.93 10.25 -15.13
CA ILE A 211 -5.26 10.04 -14.59
C ILE A 211 -5.45 8.56 -14.28
N LYS A 212 -5.65 8.24 -13.00
CA LYS A 212 -6.01 6.89 -12.60
C LYS A 212 -7.43 6.58 -13.09
N THR A 213 -7.53 5.81 -14.17
CA THR A 213 -8.81 5.26 -14.66
C THR A 213 -9.35 4.24 -13.65
N GLY A 214 -10.62 4.10 -13.46
CA GLY A 214 -11.23 3.12 -12.56
C GLY A 214 -11.85 3.72 -11.30
N ASN A 215 -11.42 4.91 -10.89
CA ASN A 215 -12.06 5.67 -9.81
C ASN A 215 -12.69 6.98 -10.29
N THR A 216 -12.73 7.24 -11.59
CA THR A 216 -13.34 8.43 -12.17
C THR A 216 -14.54 8.05 -13.02
N ILE A 217 -15.50 8.96 -13.16
CA ILE A 217 -16.62 8.83 -14.11
C ILE A 217 -16.09 8.80 -15.55
N LEU A 218 -14.89 9.31 -15.79
CA LEU A 218 -14.22 9.26 -17.09
C LEU A 218 -13.67 7.85 -17.31
N LYS A 219 -14.54 6.97 -17.80
CA LYS A 219 -14.17 5.64 -18.26
C LYS A 219 -13.64 5.72 -19.71
N GLU A 220 -12.52 6.40 -19.86
CA GLU A 220 -11.83 6.51 -21.13
C GLU A 220 -10.81 5.37 -21.24
N GLU A 221 -11.16 4.31 -21.94
CA GLU A 221 -10.29 3.16 -22.21
C GLU A 221 -9.59 3.40 -23.56
N LYS A 222 -8.54 4.24 -23.57
CA LYS A 222 -7.81 4.61 -24.79
C LYS A 222 -6.44 3.94 -24.84
N ALA A 223 -6.05 3.50 -26.04
CA ALA A 223 -4.71 3.08 -26.36
C ALA A 223 -4.13 3.98 -27.44
N LEU A 224 -2.87 4.39 -27.29
CA LEU A 224 -2.12 5.10 -28.30
C LEU A 224 -1.38 4.09 -29.19
N MET A 225 -1.64 4.13 -30.51
CA MET A 225 -0.93 3.35 -31.47
C MET A 225 -0.01 4.24 -32.29
N LEU A 226 1.31 4.03 -32.16
CA LEU A 226 2.32 4.72 -32.97
C LEU A 226 2.69 3.88 -34.19
N TYR A 227 2.19 4.28 -35.36
CA TYR A 227 2.46 3.61 -36.63
C TYR A 227 3.54 4.35 -37.42
N GLY A 228 4.39 3.61 -38.12
CA GLY A 228 5.40 4.17 -39.04
C GLY A 228 6.57 3.24 -39.28
N GLY A 229 7.35 3.50 -40.36
CA GLY A 229 8.56 2.79 -40.67
C GLY A 229 9.65 2.89 -39.59
N GLY A 230 10.80 2.26 -39.78
CA GLY A 230 11.93 2.35 -38.85
C GLY A 230 12.51 3.76 -38.70
N ALA A 231 13.28 4.00 -37.65
CA ALA A 231 14.07 5.21 -37.40
C ALA A 231 13.28 6.54 -37.35
N ASN A 232 12.02 6.52 -36.96
CA ASN A 232 11.14 7.70 -36.93
C ASN A 232 10.78 8.20 -35.49
N GLY A 233 11.60 7.83 -34.50
CA GLY A 233 11.50 8.38 -33.16
C GLY A 233 10.52 7.68 -32.18
N LYS A 234 9.76 6.65 -32.58
CA LYS A 234 8.81 5.95 -31.70
C LYS A 234 9.44 5.45 -30.39
N SER A 235 10.60 4.82 -30.46
CA SER A 235 11.30 4.34 -29.28
C SER A 235 11.77 5.47 -28.37
N VAL A 236 12.20 6.60 -28.96
CA VAL A 236 12.57 7.80 -28.17
C VAL A 236 11.37 8.38 -27.44
N PHE A 237 10.20 8.42 -28.08
CA PHE A 237 8.95 8.84 -27.42
C PHE A 237 8.63 7.95 -26.20
N PHE A 238 8.78 6.63 -26.37
CA PHE A 238 8.58 5.69 -25.26
C PHE A 238 9.58 5.94 -24.11
N GLU A 239 10.89 6.12 -24.43
CA GLU A 239 11.91 6.39 -23.42
C GLU A 239 11.62 7.68 -22.64
N ILE A 240 11.10 8.73 -23.32
CA ILE A 240 10.68 9.96 -22.66
C ILE A 240 9.48 9.71 -21.73
N VAL A 241 8.47 8.98 -22.18
CA VAL A 241 7.31 8.62 -21.35
C VAL A 241 7.74 7.77 -20.16
N ASN A 242 8.63 6.80 -20.36
CA ASN A 242 9.16 5.96 -19.30
C ASN A 242 9.93 6.78 -18.26
N ALA A 243 10.79 7.70 -18.69
CA ALA A 243 11.49 8.60 -17.79
C ALA A 243 10.54 9.55 -17.02
N LEU A 244 9.50 10.05 -17.70
CA LEU A 244 8.49 10.92 -17.09
C LEU A 244 7.66 10.21 -16.00
N LEU A 245 7.24 8.98 -16.28
CA LEU A 245 6.40 8.22 -15.34
C LEU A 245 7.20 7.52 -14.25
N GLY A 246 8.47 7.20 -14.51
CA GLY A 246 9.31 6.35 -13.65
C GLY A 246 9.12 4.86 -13.96
N ALA A 247 10.21 4.12 -13.94
CA ALA A 247 10.24 2.70 -14.33
C ALA A 247 9.29 1.82 -13.50
N GLU A 248 9.08 2.15 -12.22
CA GLU A 248 8.16 1.44 -11.34
C GLU A 248 6.68 1.62 -11.72
N ASN A 249 6.33 2.66 -12.47
CA ASN A 249 4.97 2.96 -12.88
C ASN A 249 4.66 2.48 -14.31
N VAL A 250 5.66 1.94 -15.01
CA VAL A 250 5.55 1.43 -16.39
C VAL A 250 5.75 -0.08 -16.37
N ILE A 251 5.10 -0.78 -17.29
CA ILE A 251 5.32 -2.20 -17.55
C ILE A 251 5.29 -2.46 -19.05
N CYS A 252 6.00 -3.50 -19.49
CA CYS A 252 6.09 -3.89 -20.89
C CYS A 252 5.63 -5.33 -21.07
N HIS A 253 4.38 -5.51 -21.45
CA HIS A 253 3.82 -6.80 -21.85
C HIS A 253 3.23 -6.71 -23.25
N SER A 254 3.46 -7.74 -24.06
CA SER A 254 2.85 -7.84 -25.37
C SER A 254 1.32 -7.98 -25.28
N LEU A 255 0.61 -7.67 -26.35
CA LEU A 255 -0.84 -7.89 -26.40
C LEU A 255 -1.18 -9.39 -26.25
N GLN A 256 -0.30 -10.28 -26.73
CA GLN A 256 -0.46 -11.72 -26.58
C GLN A 256 -0.38 -12.13 -25.09
N ASP A 257 0.60 -11.62 -24.36
CA ASP A 257 0.72 -11.87 -22.91
C ASP A 257 -0.52 -11.39 -22.16
N LEU A 258 -1.03 -10.21 -22.51
CA LEU A 258 -2.22 -9.66 -21.85
C LEU A 258 -3.51 -10.42 -22.16
N THR A 259 -3.57 -11.14 -23.29
CA THR A 259 -4.71 -11.99 -23.69
C THR A 259 -4.58 -13.44 -23.24
N ASP A 260 -3.46 -13.80 -22.61
CA ASP A 260 -3.25 -15.14 -22.06
C ASP A 260 -4.34 -15.52 -21.03
N GLY A 261 -4.83 -16.76 -21.15
CA GLY A 261 -5.93 -17.28 -20.33
C GLY A 261 -5.61 -17.38 -18.83
N SER A 262 -4.32 -17.47 -18.44
CA SER A 262 -3.89 -17.58 -17.05
C SER A 262 -4.18 -16.33 -16.21
N GLY A 263 -4.22 -15.16 -16.84
CA GLY A 263 -4.34 -13.86 -16.16
C GLY A 263 -3.07 -13.39 -15.44
N TYR A 264 -1.99 -14.14 -15.51
CA TYR A 264 -0.73 -13.83 -14.82
C TYR A 264 -0.19 -12.45 -15.19
N TYR A 265 -0.08 -12.16 -16.48
CA TYR A 265 0.42 -10.87 -16.97
C TYR A 265 -0.54 -9.73 -16.68
N ARG A 266 -1.86 -9.96 -16.76
CA ARG A 266 -2.87 -8.95 -16.39
C ARG A 266 -2.78 -8.56 -14.92
N ALA A 267 -2.50 -9.50 -14.02
CA ALA A 267 -2.32 -9.21 -12.60
C ALA A 267 -1.14 -8.25 -12.33
N GLN A 268 -0.12 -8.26 -13.20
CA GLN A 268 1.05 -7.39 -13.07
C GLN A 268 0.77 -5.94 -13.49
N LEU A 269 -0.35 -5.67 -14.19
CA LEU A 269 -0.78 -4.30 -14.51
C LEU A 269 -1.26 -3.52 -13.28
N ALA A 270 -1.52 -4.21 -12.18
CA ALA A 270 -2.00 -3.57 -10.95
C ALA A 270 -1.01 -2.49 -10.48
N ASN A 271 -1.54 -1.29 -10.22
CA ASN A 271 -0.77 -0.11 -9.80
C ASN A 271 0.25 0.41 -10.84
N LYS A 272 0.13 0.02 -12.11
CA LYS A 272 0.89 0.62 -13.22
C LYS A 272 0.07 1.72 -13.90
N LEU A 273 0.75 2.75 -14.38
CA LEU A 273 0.12 3.86 -15.12
C LEU A 273 0.00 3.55 -16.60
N VAL A 274 0.97 2.83 -17.15
CA VAL A 274 0.97 2.45 -18.57
C VAL A 274 1.57 1.06 -18.78
N ASN A 275 0.98 0.31 -19.71
CA ASN A 275 1.63 -0.83 -20.33
C ASN A 275 2.05 -0.43 -21.73
N TYR A 276 3.31 -0.65 -22.06
CA TYR A 276 3.85 -0.48 -23.40
C TYR A 276 3.99 -1.85 -24.09
N ALA A 277 3.50 -1.97 -25.30
CA ALA A 277 3.63 -3.16 -26.14
C ALA A 277 4.31 -2.77 -27.46
N SER A 278 5.38 -3.48 -27.82
CA SER A 278 6.10 -3.31 -29.10
C SER A 278 6.14 -4.61 -29.89
#